data_4ea26709ccbbcd4d95cc7a39f5b667ed
#
_entry.id   4ea26709ccbbcd4d95cc7a39f5b667ed
#
_cell.length_a   1.000
_cell.length_b   1.000
_cell.length_c   1.000
_cell.angle_alpha   90.00
_cell.angle_beta   90.00
_cell.angle_gamma   90.00
#
_symmetry.space_group_name_H-M   'P 1'
#
loop_
_entity.id
_entity.type
_entity.pdbx_description
1 polymer ?
#
loop_
_entity_poly.entity_id
_entity_poly.type
_entity_poly.pdbx_seq_one_letter_code
_entity_poly.pdbx_strand_id
1 'polypeptide(L)'
;PLLEPDTSGVQVGSSFAYLTARDWANYGQWWLDAWHGRDDILSQEWQRLAVTPSDNADFYGLSFWLNTRLSDYPDLPANTFHAGGNSGQFVVVVPEAELVLVRLGLTLNEAAGLADPFAKIYNALTERDDLAINVNK
;
A
#
# COMPACT_ATOMS: atom_id res chain seq x y z
N PRO A 1 5.75 4.77 17.28
CA PRO A 1 4.38 5.06 16.84
C PRO A 1 3.59 5.74 17.94
N LEU A 2 2.73 6.70 17.58
CA LEU A 2 1.75 7.32 18.44
C LEU A 2 0.36 7.07 17.84
N LEU A 3 -0.55 6.52 18.63
CA LEU A 3 -1.96 6.42 18.30
C LEU A 3 -2.71 7.39 19.21
N GLU A 4 -3.29 8.43 18.64
CA GLU A 4 -4.00 9.44 19.39
C GLU A 4 -5.49 9.07 19.50
N PRO A 5 -6.04 8.95 20.72
CA PRO A 5 -7.47 8.69 20.90
C PRO A 5 -8.29 9.94 20.59
N ASP A 6 -9.57 9.75 20.37
CA ASP A 6 -10.53 10.85 20.33
C ASP A 6 -10.74 11.50 21.73
N THR A 7 -11.56 12.54 21.80
CA THR A 7 -11.86 13.24 23.06
C THR A 7 -12.53 12.38 24.13
N SER A 8 -13.05 11.21 23.75
CA SER A 8 -13.65 10.21 24.64
C SER A 8 -12.64 9.16 25.13
N GLY A 9 -11.39 9.21 24.65
CA GLY A 9 -10.37 8.23 24.95
C GLY A 9 -10.43 6.97 24.09
N VAL A 10 -11.24 6.97 23.02
CA VAL A 10 -11.42 5.83 22.11
C VAL A 10 -10.43 5.93 20.96
N GLN A 11 -9.72 4.84 20.66
CA GLN A 11 -8.84 4.75 19.50
C GLN A 11 -9.67 4.71 18.21
N VAL A 12 -9.39 5.64 17.30
CA VAL A 12 -10.03 5.69 15.99
C VAL A 12 -9.22 4.82 15.02
N GLY A 13 -9.76 3.67 14.64
CA GLY A 13 -9.05 2.68 13.83
C GLY A 13 -8.68 3.14 12.41
N SER A 14 -9.31 4.19 11.91
CA SER A 14 -9.08 4.74 10.56
C SER A 14 -8.18 5.98 10.54
N SER A 15 -7.78 6.53 11.69
CA SER A 15 -7.14 7.85 11.73
C SER A 15 -6.26 8.02 12.97
N PHE A 16 -5.53 9.16 13.01
CA PHE A 16 -4.73 9.59 14.17
C PHE A 16 -3.57 8.63 14.52
N ALA A 17 -3.04 7.93 13.52
CA ALA A 17 -1.82 7.14 13.67
C ALA A 17 -0.62 7.95 13.14
N TYR A 18 0.33 8.24 14.02
CA TYR A 18 1.55 8.99 13.69
C TYR A 18 2.75 8.06 13.82
N LEU A 19 3.32 7.71 12.68
CA LEU A 19 4.42 6.78 12.56
C LEU A 19 5.53 7.40 11.70
N THR A 20 6.76 6.92 11.90
CA THR A 20 7.85 7.23 10.97
C THR A 20 7.62 6.53 9.63
N ALA A 21 8.28 7.00 8.56
CA ALA A 21 8.22 6.33 7.26
C ALA A 21 8.66 4.85 7.36
N ARG A 22 9.63 4.55 8.23
CA ARG A 22 10.10 3.18 8.47
C ARG A 22 9.05 2.32 9.17
N ASP A 23 8.34 2.86 10.15
CA ASP A 23 7.27 2.12 10.82
C ASP A 23 6.11 1.84 9.85
N TRP A 24 5.76 2.81 8.99
CA TRP A 24 4.78 2.60 7.93
C TRP A 24 5.25 1.57 6.89
N ALA A 25 6.54 1.54 6.57
CA ALA A 25 7.10 0.50 5.72
C ALA A 25 7.01 -0.89 6.36
N ASN A 26 7.28 -1.00 7.68
CA ASN A 26 7.10 -2.24 8.42
C ASN A 26 5.63 -2.69 8.45
N TYR A 27 4.68 -1.75 8.56
CA TYR A 27 3.26 -2.05 8.45
C TYR A 27 2.89 -2.60 7.06
N GLY A 28 3.39 -1.97 5.99
CA GLY A 28 3.20 -2.47 4.63
C GLY A 28 3.87 -3.83 4.40
N GLN A 29 5.07 -4.04 4.96
CA GLN A 29 5.77 -5.33 4.90
C GLN A 29 4.99 -6.43 5.60
N TRP A 30 4.38 -6.14 6.75
CA TRP A 30 3.52 -7.09 7.44
C TRP A 30 2.33 -7.53 6.57
N TRP A 31 1.68 -6.61 5.84
CA TRP A 31 0.62 -6.94 4.88
C TRP A 31 1.13 -7.75 3.69
N LEU A 32 2.33 -7.44 3.20
CA LEU A 32 2.97 -8.19 2.12
C LEU A 32 3.30 -9.64 2.57
N ASP A 33 3.81 -9.79 3.79
CA ASP A 33 4.09 -11.11 4.36
C ASP A 33 2.81 -11.92 4.54
N ALA A 34 1.74 -11.31 5.03
CA ALA A 34 0.43 -11.95 5.13
C ALA A 34 -0.15 -12.35 3.76
N TRP A 35 0.04 -11.52 2.72
CA TRP A 35 -0.33 -11.87 1.35
C TRP A 35 0.31 -13.17 0.89
N HIS A 36 1.58 -13.36 1.19
CA HIS A 36 2.34 -14.56 0.83
C HIS A 36 2.21 -15.71 1.85
N GLY A 37 1.39 -15.55 2.89
CA GLY A 37 1.22 -16.57 3.94
C GLY A 37 2.45 -16.75 4.83
N ARG A 38 3.26 -15.69 4.97
CA ARG A 38 4.47 -15.69 5.82
C ARG A 38 4.24 -15.08 7.22
N ASP A 39 2.99 -14.80 7.56
CA ASP A 39 2.60 -14.20 8.85
C ASP A 39 1.67 -15.15 9.63
N ASP A 40 1.94 -15.32 10.92
CA ASP A 40 1.15 -16.17 11.83
C ASP A 40 0.06 -15.39 12.59
N ILE A 41 0.09 -14.05 12.57
CA ILE A 41 -0.86 -13.19 13.30
C ILE A 41 -2.07 -12.88 12.44
N LEU A 42 -1.82 -12.43 11.20
CA LEU A 42 -2.87 -12.10 10.23
C LEU A 42 -3.08 -13.30 9.30
N SER A 43 -4.19 -14.00 9.46
CA SER A 43 -4.48 -15.14 8.58
C SER A 43 -4.57 -14.70 7.12
N GLN A 44 -4.09 -15.54 6.22
CA GLN A 44 -4.16 -15.28 4.78
C GLN A 44 -5.59 -15.11 4.28
N GLU A 45 -6.55 -15.81 4.92
CA GLU A 45 -7.98 -15.64 4.61
C GLU A 45 -8.47 -14.23 4.94
N TRP A 46 -8.15 -13.73 6.14
CA TRP A 46 -8.49 -12.37 6.54
C TRP A 46 -7.82 -11.32 5.66
N GLN A 47 -6.55 -11.52 5.36
CA GLN A 47 -5.81 -10.63 4.47
C GLN A 47 -6.46 -10.56 3.08
N ARG A 48 -6.79 -11.71 2.48
CA ARG A 48 -7.50 -11.75 1.18
C ARG A 48 -8.84 -11.04 1.25
N LEU A 49 -9.61 -11.25 2.32
CA LEU A 49 -10.87 -10.56 2.50
C LEU A 49 -10.69 -9.03 2.56
N ALA A 50 -9.66 -8.57 3.28
CA ALA A 50 -9.39 -7.13 3.44
C ALA A 50 -9.05 -6.43 2.12
N VAL A 51 -8.43 -7.13 1.18
CA VAL A 51 -8.05 -6.60 -0.15
C VAL A 51 -8.92 -7.15 -1.29
N THR A 52 -10.07 -7.72 -0.98
CA THR A 52 -11.07 -8.10 -1.97
C THR A 52 -12.06 -6.95 -2.16
N PRO A 53 -12.46 -6.64 -3.40
CA PRO A 53 -13.49 -5.64 -3.68
C PRO A 53 -14.78 -5.89 -2.89
N SER A 54 -15.36 -4.83 -2.37
CA SER A 54 -16.69 -4.90 -1.75
C SER A 54 -17.80 -4.93 -2.82
N ASP A 55 -18.98 -5.42 -2.47
CA ASP A 55 -20.13 -5.51 -3.40
C ASP A 55 -20.53 -4.14 -4.00
N ASN A 56 -20.24 -3.05 -3.30
CA ASN A 56 -20.64 -1.70 -3.68
C ASN A 56 -19.49 -0.84 -4.23
N ALA A 57 -18.24 -1.31 -4.13
CA ALA A 57 -17.07 -0.55 -4.56
C ALA A 57 -15.95 -1.52 -4.98
N ASP A 58 -15.78 -1.73 -6.26
CA ASP A 58 -14.73 -2.60 -6.81
C ASP A 58 -13.30 -2.05 -6.67
N PHE A 59 -13.16 -0.79 -6.24
CA PHE A 59 -11.92 -0.10 -5.97
C PHE A 59 -11.55 -0.03 -4.48
N TYR A 60 -12.38 -0.60 -3.57
CA TYR A 60 -12.16 -0.54 -2.13
C TYR A 60 -12.53 -1.86 -1.44
N GLY A 61 -11.61 -2.36 -0.62
CA GLY A 61 -11.81 -3.52 0.25
C GLY A 61 -12.29 -3.13 1.65
N LEU A 62 -11.88 -3.86 2.69
CA LEU A 62 -12.30 -3.53 4.06
C LEU A 62 -11.57 -2.31 4.65
N SER A 63 -10.34 -2.04 4.21
CA SER A 63 -9.56 -0.90 4.72
C SER A 63 -8.53 -0.41 3.71
N PHE A 64 -8.54 -0.93 2.50
CA PHE A 64 -7.56 -0.62 1.46
C PHE A 64 -8.23 -0.13 0.18
N TRP A 65 -7.59 0.83 -0.46
CA TRP A 65 -7.84 1.17 -1.85
C TRP A 65 -7.19 0.11 -2.73
N LEU A 66 -7.88 -0.31 -3.77
CA LEU A 66 -7.49 -1.39 -4.65
C LEU A 66 -7.25 -0.87 -6.07
N ASN A 67 -6.17 -1.34 -6.70
CA ASN A 67 -5.82 -0.97 -8.07
C ASN A 67 -6.53 -1.80 -9.15
N THR A 68 -7.67 -2.39 -8.83
CA THR A 68 -8.44 -3.29 -9.72
C THR A 68 -8.82 -2.65 -11.05
N ARG A 69 -9.06 -1.33 -11.08
CA ARG A 69 -9.38 -0.56 -12.28
C ARG A 69 -8.17 0.04 -12.98
N LEU A 70 -6.97 -0.09 -12.41
CA LEU A 70 -5.75 0.60 -12.85
C LEU A 70 -5.92 2.13 -12.92
N SER A 71 -6.84 2.69 -12.13
CA SER A 71 -7.15 4.11 -12.15
C SER A 71 -6.18 4.91 -11.29
N ASP A 72 -5.78 4.36 -10.14
CA ASP A 72 -4.90 5.03 -9.20
C ASP A 72 -3.43 4.87 -9.59
N TYR A 73 -3.07 3.66 -10.03
CA TYR A 73 -1.71 3.30 -10.44
C TYR A 73 -1.74 2.49 -11.75
N PRO A 74 -1.91 3.14 -12.92
CA PRO A 74 -2.05 2.44 -14.20
C PRO A 74 -0.82 1.61 -14.58
N ASP A 75 0.35 1.99 -14.12
CA ASP A 75 1.63 1.33 -14.41
C ASP A 75 2.05 0.29 -13.36
N LEU A 76 1.25 0.08 -12.32
CA LEU A 76 1.48 -0.96 -11.30
C LEU A 76 0.53 -2.14 -11.52
N PRO A 77 0.90 -3.35 -11.05
CA PRO A 77 0.03 -4.52 -11.12
C PRO A 77 -1.37 -4.30 -10.54
N ALA A 78 -2.36 -4.96 -11.10
CA ALA A 78 -3.77 -4.81 -10.69
C ALA A 78 -4.05 -5.28 -9.25
N ASN A 79 -3.20 -6.17 -8.71
CA ASN A 79 -3.27 -6.62 -7.32
C ASN A 79 -2.56 -5.70 -6.31
N THR A 80 -2.07 -4.55 -6.76
CA THR A 80 -1.57 -3.49 -5.89
C THR A 80 -2.70 -2.96 -5.01
N PHE A 81 -2.41 -2.74 -3.74
CA PHE A 81 -3.34 -2.10 -2.80
C PHE A 81 -2.62 -1.07 -1.93
N HIS A 82 -3.36 -0.12 -1.39
CA HIS A 82 -2.75 0.91 -0.57
C HIS A 82 -3.64 1.41 0.57
N ALA A 83 -2.99 1.83 1.66
CA ALA A 83 -3.59 2.68 2.66
C ALA A 83 -3.28 4.14 2.30
N GLY A 84 -4.34 4.95 2.16
CA GLY A 84 -4.25 6.37 1.84
C GLY A 84 -4.65 7.23 3.02
N GLY A 85 -3.80 8.19 3.40
CA GLY A 85 -4.05 9.15 4.45
C GLY A 85 -4.21 10.56 3.90
N ASN A 86 -4.70 11.46 4.77
CA ASN A 86 -4.94 12.85 4.42
C ASN A 86 -3.69 13.54 3.86
N SER A 87 -3.87 14.39 2.87
CA SER A 87 -2.81 15.22 2.24
C SER A 87 -1.68 14.40 1.60
N GLY A 88 -1.98 13.20 1.09
CA GLY A 88 -1.02 12.42 0.30
C GLY A 88 -0.06 11.58 1.12
N GLN A 89 -0.49 11.04 2.24
CA GLN A 89 0.23 9.98 2.95
C GLN A 89 -0.15 8.65 2.34
N PHE A 90 0.83 7.82 1.96
CA PHE A 90 0.56 6.54 1.32
C PHE A 90 1.48 5.43 1.83
N VAL A 91 0.89 4.25 1.99
CA VAL A 91 1.60 2.97 2.08
C VAL A 91 1.06 2.10 0.95
N VAL A 92 1.87 1.89 -0.07
CA VAL A 92 1.51 1.10 -1.26
C VAL A 92 2.20 -0.24 -1.18
N VAL A 93 1.44 -1.31 -1.33
CA VAL A 93 1.93 -2.69 -1.36
C VAL A 93 1.76 -3.24 -2.77
N VAL A 94 2.84 -3.72 -3.36
CA VAL A 94 2.90 -4.30 -4.70
C VAL A 94 3.33 -5.76 -4.58
N PRO A 95 2.38 -6.71 -4.40
CA PRO A 95 2.71 -8.10 -4.10
C PRO A 95 3.57 -8.80 -5.14
N GLU A 96 3.30 -8.58 -6.42
CA GLU A 96 4.07 -9.22 -7.51
C GLU A 96 5.55 -8.83 -7.53
N ALA A 97 5.88 -7.64 -7.05
CA ALA A 97 7.24 -7.13 -7.01
C ALA A 97 7.91 -7.28 -5.63
N GLU A 98 7.26 -7.92 -4.66
CA GLU A 98 7.74 -7.99 -3.27
C GLU A 98 8.11 -6.58 -2.72
N LEU A 99 7.30 -5.56 -3.05
CA LEU A 99 7.67 -4.17 -2.84
C LEU A 99 6.66 -3.43 -1.97
N VAL A 100 7.19 -2.63 -1.05
CA VAL A 100 6.42 -1.68 -0.24
C VAL A 100 6.97 -0.28 -0.48
N LEU A 101 6.10 0.64 -0.85
CA LEU A 101 6.44 2.04 -1.07
C LEU A 101 5.70 2.91 -0.04
N VAL A 102 6.43 3.82 0.59
CA VAL A 102 5.87 4.76 1.57
C VAL A 102 6.13 6.18 1.14
N ARG A 103 5.09 6.99 1.18
CA ARG A 103 5.20 8.42 1.01
C ARG A 103 4.61 9.13 2.23
N LEU A 104 5.41 9.98 2.84
CA LEU A 104 4.97 10.97 3.82
C LEU A 104 5.21 12.36 3.23
N GLY A 105 4.24 13.23 3.35
CA GLY A 105 4.38 14.60 2.85
C GLY A 105 3.07 15.36 2.89
N LEU A 106 3.12 16.65 2.59
CA LEU A 106 1.96 17.51 2.49
C LEU A 106 1.68 17.85 1.01
N THR A 107 0.57 17.34 0.49
CA THR A 107 0.08 17.65 -0.85
C THR A 107 -1.36 18.13 -0.74
N LEU A 108 -1.57 19.43 -0.97
CA LEU A 108 -2.89 20.04 -0.79
C LEU A 108 -3.84 19.78 -1.98
N ASN A 109 -3.32 19.32 -3.11
CA ASN A 109 -4.11 18.95 -4.28
C ASN A 109 -3.70 17.56 -4.75
N GLU A 110 -4.41 16.55 -4.28
CA GLU A 110 -4.11 15.14 -4.53
C GLU A 110 -4.36 14.71 -5.99
N ALA A 111 -5.12 15.48 -6.76
CA ALA A 111 -5.38 15.20 -8.18
C ALA A 111 -4.13 15.39 -9.07
N ALA A 112 -3.05 15.94 -8.56
CA ALA A 112 -1.86 16.25 -9.33
C ALA A 112 -0.80 15.13 -9.31
N GLY A 113 -1.11 13.93 -9.78
CA GLY A 113 -0.09 12.97 -10.19
C GLY A 113 0.69 12.29 -9.06
N LEU A 114 0.04 11.93 -7.94
CA LEU A 114 0.68 11.18 -6.86
C LEU A 114 1.06 9.73 -7.27
N ALA A 115 0.42 9.19 -8.29
CA ALA A 115 0.73 7.87 -8.84
C ALA A 115 2.10 7.83 -9.57
N ASP A 116 2.50 8.91 -10.23
CA ASP A 116 3.70 8.99 -11.06
C ASP A 116 5.01 8.68 -10.31
N PRO A 117 5.29 9.18 -9.09
CA PRO A 117 6.48 8.79 -8.34
C PRO A 117 6.56 7.31 -8.02
N PHE A 118 5.44 6.66 -7.71
CA PHE A 118 5.42 5.22 -7.40
C PHE A 118 5.68 4.39 -8.65
N ALA A 119 5.07 4.75 -9.78
CA ALA A 119 5.31 4.11 -11.07
C ALA A 119 6.79 4.21 -11.49
N LYS A 120 7.40 5.38 -11.37
CA LYS A 120 8.82 5.58 -11.68
C LYS A 120 9.74 4.71 -10.81
N ILE A 121 9.46 4.60 -9.52
CA ILE A 121 10.26 3.75 -8.62
C ILE A 121 10.06 2.28 -8.99
N TYR A 122 8.82 1.86 -9.20
CA TYR A 122 8.48 0.49 -9.59
C TYR A 122 9.22 0.09 -10.88
N ASN A 123 9.08 0.87 -11.94
CA ASN A 123 9.74 0.60 -13.23
C ASN A 123 11.26 0.57 -13.09
N ALA A 124 11.86 1.51 -12.37
CA ALA A 124 13.30 1.56 -12.16
C ALA A 124 13.85 0.34 -11.40
N LEU A 125 13.06 -0.29 -10.54
CA LEU A 125 13.44 -1.50 -9.82
C LEU A 125 13.26 -2.76 -10.68
N THR A 126 12.13 -2.89 -11.37
CA THR A 126 11.83 -4.06 -12.20
C THR A 126 12.69 -4.14 -13.46
N GLU A 127 12.99 -3.00 -14.12
CA GLU A 127 13.93 -2.97 -15.26
C GLU A 127 15.35 -3.39 -14.89
N ARG A 128 15.81 -3.13 -13.66
CA ARG A 128 17.13 -3.56 -13.18
C ARG A 128 17.21 -5.06 -12.98
N ASP A 129 16.13 -5.68 -12.53
CA ASP A 129 16.08 -7.14 -12.34
C ASP A 129 16.09 -7.86 -13.70
N ASP A 130 15.40 -7.35 -14.71
CA ASP A 130 15.44 -7.88 -16.08
C ASP A 130 16.84 -7.80 -16.70
N LEU A 131 17.60 -6.74 -16.43
CA LEU A 131 18.98 -6.60 -16.89
C LEU A 131 19.92 -7.58 -16.16
N ALA A 132 19.72 -7.81 -14.87
CA ALA A 132 20.55 -8.76 -14.10
C ALA A 132 20.34 -10.22 -14.53
N ILE A 133 19.13 -10.60 -14.93
CA ILE A 133 18.81 -11.94 -15.44
C ILE A 133 19.44 -12.17 -16.83
N ASN A 134 19.51 -11.14 -17.67
CA ASN A 134 20.06 -11.24 -19.03
C ASN A 134 21.59 -11.28 -19.10
N VAL A 135 22.30 -10.85 -18.06
CA VAL A 135 23.78 -10.91 -17.99
C VAL A 135 24.30 -12.31 -17.62
N ASN A 136 23.45 -13.18 -17.08
CA ASN A 136 23.79 -14.54 -16.64
C ASN A 136 23.37 -15.64 -17.64
N LYS A 137 22.99 -15.29 -18.84
CA LYS A 137 22.73 -16.21 -19.97
C LYS A 137 23.80 -16.08 -21.04
#